data_42fd5528bb9538fed36edf22653763c0
#
_entry.id   42fd5528bb9538fed36edf22653763c0
#
_cell.length_a   1.000
_cell.length_b   1.000
_cell.length_c   1.000
_cell.angle_alpha   90.00
_cell.angle_beta   90.00
_cell.angle_gamma   90.00
#
_symmetry.space_group_name_H-M   'P 1'
#
loop_
_entity.id
_entity.type
_entity.pdbx_description
1 polymer ?
#
loop_
_entity_poly.entity_id
_entity_poly.type
_entity_poly.pdbx_seq_one_letter_code
_entity_poly.pdbx_strand_id
1 'polypeptide(L)'
;MRKIDLSYSLEGQRDGGALIRNPLMDLLQAVRASGSISGATRQLGLSYRHVWGELKRWEQLLGHNLIVWDKGQPARLSEFGDKLLWAERQAQARLSPQIEALRADLERVFSVAFDDSAHLLTFYASHDVALVALRDHAAALGQLHLDIRFTGSVDAIQALNQGRCVMAGFHTLEQPTATSTIAAAYRPLLQPGLHKVIGFARRRQGLIVARHNPKRIAVLADLPRPGVRFVNRAIGTGTRVLLDELLHGAAIDTASIRGYDSSEPSHDAVALAVASGAADAGLGIEASARARGLDFVPLTDECYYLVCLKTALPNPAVQQLLQILQSAGWQQTLAGIAGYHAERSGEVLSLKRVLPWWKFDAPVPSRQLRAQSAQVRKPTKMSSRAGK
;
A
#
# COMPACT_ATOMS: atom_id res chain seq x y z
N MET A 1 23.33 21.58 -11.47
CA MET A 1 22.38 20.67 -10.82
C MET A 1 21.39 21.52 -10.03
N ARG A 2 20.07 21.36 -10.22
CA ARG A 2 19.09 22.15 -9.46
C ARG A 2 18.85 21.49 -8.12
N LYS A 3 18.79 22.31 -7.05
CA LYS A 3 18.53 21.86 -5.69
C LYS A 3 17.05 21.72 -5.45
N ILE A 4 16.64 20.67 -4.73
CA ILE A 4 15.26 20.45 -4.28
C ILE A 4 15.27 20.57 -2.76
N ASP A 5 14.46 21.46 -2.23
CA ASP A 5 14.22 21.62 -0.80
C ASP A 5 12.81 21.15 -0.46
N LEU A 6 12.67 20.37 0.60
CA LEU A 6 11.39 19.89 1.12
C LEU A 6 11.11 20.61 2.44
N SER A 7 9.89 21.10 2.60
CA SER A 7 9.41 21.71 3.83
C SER A 7 8.05 21.12 4.21
N TYR A 8 7.72 21.17 5.50
CA TYR A 8 6.39 20.83 5.99
C TYR A 8 5.75 22.03 6.67
N SER A 9 4.42 22.07 6.69
CA SER A 9 3.64 23.08 7.41
C SER A 9 2.75 22.41 8.45
N LEU A 10 2.56 23.07 9.59
CA LEU A 10 1.56 22.73 10.59
C LEU A 10 0.30 23.53 10.26
N GLU A 11 -0.75 22.85 9.79
CA GLU A 11 -2.02 23.47 9.41
C GLU A 11 -3.17 22.79 10.16
N GLY A 12 -4.23 23.55 10.45
CA GLY A 12 -5.51 22.96 10.87
C GLY A 12 -6.10 22.09 9.76
N GLN A 13 -7.04 21.23 10.14
CA GLN A 13 -7.66 20.25 9.23
C GLN A 13 -8.09 20.88 7.90
N ARG A 14 -7.50 20.44 6.80
CA ARG A 14 -7.90 20.76 5.42
C ARG A 14 -8.07 19.49 4.62
N ASP A 15 -9.05 19.51 3.73
CA ASP A 15 -9.37 18.42 2.81
C ASP A 15 -8.16 17.94 2.00
N GLY A 16 -8.11 16.62 1.80
CA GLY A 16 -7.03 15.84 1.21
C GLY A 16 -6.37 16.46 -0.03
N GLY A 17 -5.18 17.00 0.18
CA GLY A 17 -4.27 17.44 -0.88
C GLY A 17 -3.09 16.49 -1.05
N ALA A 18 -2.31 16.68 -2.12
CA ALA A 18 -1.07 15.95 -2.33
C ALA A 18 -0.12 16.12 -1.13
N LEU A 19 0.53 15.03 -0.71
CA LEU A 19 1.46 15.00 0.43
C LEU A 19 2.67 15.92 0.26
N ILE A 20 3.10 16.12 -0.98
CA ILE A 20 4.10 17.10 -1.36
C ILE A 20 3.43 18.06 -2.36
N ARG A 21 3.41 19.34 -2.03
CA ARG A 21 2.84 20.37 -2.91
C ARG A 21 3.94 21.18 -3.54
N ASN A 22 3.83 21.39 -4.85
CA ASN A 22 4.66 22.32 -5.59
C ASN A 22 3.73 23.16 -6.49
N PRO A 23 3.66 24.48 -6.29
CA PRO A 23 2.75 25.34 -7.06
C PRO A 23 2.90 25.21 -8.58
N LEU A 24 4.12 25.00 -9.09
CA LEU A 24 4.34 24.76 -10.51
C LEU A 24 3.66 23.46 -10.97
N MET A 25 3.81 22.37 -10.20
CA MET A 25 3.23 21.07 -10.54
C MET A 25 1.70 21.11 -10.48
N ASP A 26 1.12 21.83 -9.53
CA ASP A 26 -0.32 22.07 -9.44
C ASP A 26 -0.83 22.81 -10.70
N LEU A 27 -0.09 23.83 -11.18
CA LEU A 27 -0.41 24.54 -12.42
C LEU A 27 -0.33 23.63 -13.65
N LEU A 28 0.76 22.87 -13.80
CA LEU A 28 0.93 21.94 -14.94
C LEU A 28 -0.16 20.86 -14.93
N GLN A 29 -0.48 20.34 -13.75
CA GLN A 29 -1.55 19.38 -13.59
C GLN A 29 -2.92 19.93 -14.03
N ALA A 30 -3.25 21.13 -13.59
CA ALA A 30 -4.51 21.78 -13.93
C ALA A 30 -4.61 22.07 -15.43
N VAL A 31 -3.53 22.52 -16.08
CA VAL A 31 -3.47 22.71 -17.53
C VAL A 31 -3.67 21.39 -18.27
N ARG A 32 -3.00 20.32 -17.83
CA ARG A 32 -3.16 18.99 -18.43
C ARG A 32 -4.58 18.44 -18.30
N ALA A 33 -5.17 18.57 -17.10
CA ALA A 33 -6.51 18.04 -16.82
C ALA A 33 -7.61 18.80 -17.58
N SER A 34 -7.50 20.14 -17.66
CA SER A 34 -8.51 20.99 -18.28
C SER A 34 -8.29 21.24 -19.78
N GLY A 35 -7.12 20.86 -20.31
CA GLY A 35 -6.76 21.11 -21.72
C GLY A 35 -6.57 22.57 -22.09
N SER A 36 -6.58 23.52 -21.13
CA SER A 36 -6.40 24.94 -21.38
C SER A 36 -6.00 25.72 -20.14
N ILE A 37 -5.33 26.88 -20.31
CA ILE A 37 -5.00 27.76 -19.18
C ILE A 37 -6.28 28.30 -18.54
N SER A 38 -7.31 28.67 -19.34
CA SER A 38 -8.58 29.15 -18.80
C SER A 38 -9.33 28.09 -17.98
N GLY A 39 -9.21 26.82 -18.35
CA GLY A 39 -9.73 25.71 -17.57
C GLY A 39 -8.97 25.55 -16.25
N ALA A 40 -7.62 25.60 -16.30
CA ALA A 40 -6.76 25.54 -15.14
C ALA A 40 -7.04 26.66 -14.12
N THR A 41 -7.27 27.89 -14.60
CA THR A 41 -7.61 29.05 -13.73
C THR A 41 -8.90 28.82 -12.96
N ARG A 42 -9.92 28.28 -13.60
CA ARG A 42 -11.20 27.94 -12.94
C ARG A 42 -11.02 26.84 -11.91
N GLN A 43 -10.25 25.82 -12.24
CA GLN A 43 -9.99 24.68 -11.34
C GLN A 43 -9.22 25.12 -10.07
N LEU A 44 -8.26 26.04 -10.22
CA LEU A 44 -7.40 26.49 -9.11
C LEU A 44 -7.93 27.73 -8.38
N GLY A 45 -9.01 28.35 -8.84
CA GLY A 45 -9.52 29.61 -8.27
C GLY A 45 -8.55 30.79 -8.44
N LEU A 46 -7.70 30.77 -9.49
CA LEU A 46 -6.68 31.79 -9.75
C LEU A 46 -7.05 32.64 -10.98
N SER A 47 -6.52 33.88 -11.04
CA SER A 47 -6.72 34.71 -12.23
C SER A 47 -5.87 34.21 -13.41
N TYR A 48 -6.34 34.43 -14.63
CA TYR A 48 -5.59 34.10 -15.86
C TYR A 48 -4.21 34.77 -15.88
N ARG A 49 -4.15 36.05 -15.51
CA ARG A 49 -2.91 36.81 -15.46
C ARG A 49 -1.90 36.20 -14.49
N HIS A 50 -2.37 35.70 -13.33
CA HIS A 50 -1.50 35.06 -12.34
C HIS A 50 -0.94 33.74 -12.88
N VAL A 51 -1.81 32.83 -13.36
CA VAL A 51 -1.38 31.52 -13.90
C VAL A 51 -0.41 31.70 -15.07
N TRP A 52 -0.73 32.63 -15.99
CA TRP A 52 0.14 32.94 -17.11
C TRP A 52 1.50 33.49 -16.68
N GLY A 53 1.50 34.45 -15.77
CA GLY A 53 2.72 35.07 -15.22
C GLY A 53 3.62 34.05 -14.53
N GLU A 54 3.04 33.16 -13.70
CA GLU A 54 3.78 32.11 -13.04
C GLU A 54 4.39 31.10 -14.02
N LEU A 55 3.63 30.63 -15.02
CA LEU A 55 4.15 29.74 -16.05
C LEU A 55 5.33 30.39 -16.81
N LYS A 56 5.21 31.67 -17.19
CA LYS A 56 6.29 32.39 -17.86
C LYS A 56 7.52 32.60 -16.98
N ARG A 57 7.31 32.91 -15.72
CA ARG A 57 8.40 33.00 -14.74
C ARG A 57 9.17 31.69 -14.62
N TRP A 58 8.44 30.56 -14.55
CA TRP A 58 9.06 29.24 -14.48
C TRP A 58 9.76 28.82 -15.77
N GLU A 59 9.19 29.14 -16.94
CA GLU A 59 9.87 28.92 -18.23
C GLU A 59 11.22 29.63 -18.31
N GLN A 60 11.28 30.88 -17.85
CA GLN A 60 12.54 31.64 -17.77
C GLN A 60 13.55 31.01 -16.81
N LEU A 61 13.11 30.60 -15.60
CA LEU A 61 13.95 29.96 -14.61
C LEU A 61 14.47 28.58 -15.07
N LEU A 62 13.65 27.82 -15.77
CA LEU A 62 13.97 26.46 -16.21
C LEU A 62 14.73 26.46 -17.54
N GLY A 63 14.60 27.53 -18.35
CA GLY A 63 15.20 27.63 -19.68
C GLY A 63 14.48 26.78 -20.75
N HIS A 64 13.25 26.35 -20.47
CA HIS A 64 12.43 25.51 -21.36
C HIS A 64 10.97 25.95 -21.34
N ASN A 65 10.29 25.85 -22.48
CA ASN A 65 8.87 26.06 -22.54
C ASN A 65 8.12 24.96 -21.79
N LEU A 66 7.19 25.35 -20.93
CA LEU A 66 6.30 24.42 -20.20
C LEU A 66 5.00 24.17 -20.94
N ILE A 67 4.57 25.15 -21.73
CA ILE A 67 3.37 25.13 -22.52
C ILE A 67 3.68 25.48 -23.98
N VAL A 68 2.90 24.88 -24.88
CA VAL A 68 2.87 25.19 -26.30
C VAL A 68 1.43 25.43 -26.72
N TRP A 69 1.25 26.30 -27.67
CA TRP A 69 -0.01 26.44 -28.34
C TRP A 69 0.20 26.71 -29.85
N ASP A 70 -0.66 26.13 -30.61
CA ASP A 70 -0.75 26.36 -32.02
C ASP A 70 -1.87 27.40 -32.29
N LYS A 71 -1.75 28.15 -33.36
CA LYS A 71 -2.74 29.18 -33.71
C LYS A 71 -4.14 28.55 -33.83
N GLY A 72 -5.09 29.05 -33.01
CA GLY A 72 -6.47 28.55 -32.97
C GLY A 72 -6.68 27.29 -32.12
N GLN A 73 -5.65 26.77 -31.44
CA GLN A 73 -5.77 25.65 -30.53
C GLN A 73 -5.60 26.10 -29.07
N PRO A 74 -6.24 25.46 -28.11
CA PRO A 74 -5.99 25.73 -26.70
C PRO A 74 -4.55 25.35 -26.29
N ALA A 75 -3.99 26.08 -25.33
CA ALA A 75 -2.67 25.82 -24.81
C ALA A 75 -2.60 24.42 -24.14
N ARG A 76 -1.57 23.67 -24.46
CA ARG A 76 -1.28 22.34 -23.91
C ARG A 76 0.12 22.29 -23.33
N LEU A 77 0.42 21.28 -22.50
CA LEU A 77 1.78 21.08 -22.02
C LEU A 77 2.74 20.82 -23.20
N SER A 78 3.95 21.34 -23.09
CA SER A 78 5.06 20.94 -23.96
C SER A 78 5.53 19.52 -23.57
N GLU A 79 6.34 18.90 -24.43
CA GLU A 79 6.99 17.63 -24.11
C GLU A 79 7.84 17.73 -22.81
N PHE A 80 8.51 18.87 -22.60
CA PHE A 80 9.27 19.12 -21.36
C PHE A 80 8.33 19.27 -20.16
N GLY A 81 7.23 20.01 -20.29
CA GLY A 81 6.24 20.15 -19.23
C GLY A 81 5.59 18.82 -18.83
N ASP A 82 5.26 17.98 -19.79
CA ASP A 82 4.74 16.63 -19.56
C ASP A 82 5.78 15.73 -18.86
N LYS A 83 7.04 15.73 -19.32
CA LYS A 83 8.12 14.96 -18.68
C LYS A 83 8.38 15.42 -17.24
N LEU A 84 8.36 16.73 -17.00
CA LEU A 84 8.58 17.28 -15.65
C LEU A 84 7.45 16.86 -14.69
N LEU A 85 6.21 17.01 -15.12
CA LEU A 85 5.03 16.62 -14.34
C LEU A 85 5.02 15.10 -14.09
N TRP A 86 5.40 14.29 -15.08
CA TRP A 86 5.48 12.85 -14.92
C TRP A 86 6.56 12.43 -13.93
N ALA A 87 7.76 13.01 -14.03
CA ALA A 87 8.87 12.69 -13.13
C ALA A 87 8.53 13.03 -11.67
N GLU A 88 7.88 14.17 -11.44
CA GLU A 88 7.44 14.58 -10.10
C GLU A 88 6.39 13.59 -9.55
N ARG A 89 5.38 13.23 -10.34
CA ARG A 89 4.35 12.27 -9.92
C ARG A 89 4.92 10.89 -9.60
N GLN A 90 5.89 10.44 -10.39
CA GLN A 90 6.57 9.18 -10.14
C GLN A 90 7.36 9.25 -8.82
N ALA A 91 8.05 10.36 -8.56
CA ALA A 91 8.74 10.58 -7.31
C ALA A 91 7.77 10.59 -6.12
N GLN A 92 6.66 11.32 -6.20
CA GLN A 92 5.63 11.34 -5.16
C GLN A 92 5.08 9.92 -4.89
N ALA A 93 4.69 9.19 -5.92
CA ALA A 93 4.13 7.84 -5.76
C ALA A 93 5.12 6.85 -5.12
N ARG A 94 6.42 6.99 -5.42
CA ARG A 94 7.48 6.18 -4.81
C ARG A 94 7.77 6.56 -3.37
N LEU A 95 7.69 7.84 -3.04
CA LEU A 95 7.98 8.36 -1.70
C LEU A 95 6.76 8.39 -0.78
N SER A 96 5.55 8.20 -1.32
CA SER A 96 4.30 8.26 -0.54
C SER A 96 4.34 7.43 0.76
N PRO A 97 4.81 6.16 0.78
CA PRO A 97 4.84 5.39 2.02
C PRO A 97 5.76 5.99 3.09
N GLN A 98 6.91 6.57 2.68
CA GLN A 98 7.86 7.19 3.60
C GLN A 98 7.32 8.52 4.14
N ILE A 99 6.68 9.31 3.28
CA ILE A 99 6.09 10.59 3.67
C ILE A 99 4.92 10.37 4.63
N GLU A 100 4.08 9.36 4.37
CA GLU A 100 3.01 8.98 5.28
C GLU A 100 3.53 8.50 6.64
N ALA A 101 4.64 7.75 6.67
CA ALA A 101 5.29 7.35 7.91
C ALA A 101 5.83 8.54 8.69
N LEU A 102 6.51 9.49 8.01
CA LEU A 102 7.02 10.72 8.65
C LEU A 102 5.89 11.59 9.17
N ARG A 103 4.79 11.73 8.40
CA ARG A 103 3.60 12.45 8.84
C ARG A 103 3.02 11.85 10.11
N ALA A 104 2.87 10.52 10.16
CA ALA A 104 2.37 9.83 11.35
C ALA A 104 3.27 10.02 12.57
N ASP A 105 4.60 10.01 12.40
CA ASP A 105 5.56 10.29 13.47
C ASP A 105 5.41 11.73 14.01
N LEU A 106 5.26 12.72 13.14
CA LEU A 106 5.04 14.12 13.53
C LEU A 106 3.69 14.32 14.23
N GLU A 107 2.61 13.78 13.66
CA GLU A 107 1.26 13.84 14.24
C GLU A 107 1.22 13.21 15.63
N ARG A 108 1.93 12.10 15.86
CA ARG A 108 2.07 11.47 17.17
C ARG A 108 2.74 12.41 18.19
N VAL A 109 3.85 13.04 17.81
CA VAL A 109 4.56 13.96 18.72
C VAL A 109 3.67 15.14 19.08
N PHE A 110 2.96 15.70 18.12
CA PHE A 110 2.08 16.83 18.36
C PHE A 110 0.80 16.45 19.11
N SER A 111 0.19 15.27 18.85
CA SER A 111 -1.00 14.84 19.58
C SER A 111 -0.75 14.71 21.07
N VAL A 112 0.39 14.15 21.48
CA VAL A 112 0.78 14.07 22.89
C VAL A 112 1.04 15.45 23.51
N ALA A 113 1.50 16.42 22.68
CA ALA A 113 1.76 17.78 23.16
C ALA A 113 0.47 18.62 23.32
N PHE A 114 -0.59 18.31 22.58
CA PHE A 114 -1.81 19.14 22.55
C PHE A 114 -3.01 18.54 23.27
N ASP A 115 -3.03 17.22 23.52
CA ASP A 115 -4.18 16.54 24.14
C ASP A 115 -3.75 15.35 24.99
N ASP A 116 -3.69 15.52 26.28
CA ASP A 116 -3.38 14.46 27.26
C ASP A 116 -4.47 13.38 27.36
N SER A 117 -5.66 13.63 26.82
CA SER A 117 -6.81 12.69 26.86
C SER A 117 -6.91 11.79 25.64
N ALA A 118 -6.18 12.11 24.57
CA ALA A 118 -6.21 11.34 23.34
C ALA A 118 -5.49 9.99 23.49
N HIS A 119 -6.14 8.92 23.05
CA HIS A 119 -5.52 7.61 23.02
C HIS A 119 -4.59 7.45 21.82
N LEU A 120 -3.37 6.97 22.05
CA LEU A 120 -2.40 6.64 21.01
C LEU A 120 -2.34 5.12 20.81
N LEU A 121 -2.49 4.67 19.56
CA LEU A 121 -2.36 3.27 19.19
C LEU A 121 -1.26 3.08 18.15
N THR A 122 -0.14 2.48 18.55
CA THR A 122 0.95 2.15 17.64
C THR A 122 0.62 0.90 16.82
N PHE A 123 0.73 1.05 15.50
CA PHE A 123 0.24 0.10 14.52
C PHE A 123 1.26 -0.14 13.41
N TYR A 124 1.59 -1.41 13.12
CA TYR A 124 2.49 -1.77 12.02
C TYR A 124 1.73 -2.53 10.94
N ALA A 125 1.85 -2.12 9.68
CA ALA A 125 1.13 -2.75 8.58
C ALA A 125 1.75 -2.45 7.21
N SER A 126 1.34 -3.19 6.18
CA SER A 126 1.64 -2.82 4.81
C SER A 126 0.89 -1.54 4.42
N HIS A 127 1.53 -0.70 3.61
CA HIS A 127 0.88 0.51 3.12
C HIS A 127 -0.41 0.17 2.37
N ASP A 128 -1.51 0.81 2.80
CA ASP A 128 -2.85 0.60 2.26
C ASP A 128 -3.69 1.87 2.36
N VAL A 129 -4.44 2.17 1.31
CA VAL A 129 -5.27 3.39 1.25
C VAL A 129 -6.39 3.40 2.29
N ALA A 130 -6.91 2.22 2.67
CA ALA A 130 -7.93 2.13 3.72
C ALA A 130 -7.34 2.38 5.11
N LEU A 131 -6.07 2.06 5.37
CA LEU A 131 -5.40 2.41 6.62
C LEU A 131 -5.15 3.91 6.74
N VAL A 132 -4.76 4.55 5.65
CA VAL A 132 -4.62 6.01 5.61
C VAL A 132 -5.97 6.67 5.89
N ALA A 133 -7.03 6.20 5.22
CA ALA A 133 -8.40 6.68 5.46
C ALA A 133 -8.87 6.43 6.91
N LEU A 134 -8.51 5.27 7.51
CA LEU A 134 -8.84 4.97 8.91
C LEU A 134 -8.14 5.92 9.88
N ARG A 135 -6.85 6.21 9.65
CA ARG A 135 -6.10 7.16 10.46
C ARG A 135 -6.76 8.54 10.42
N ASP A 136 -7.05 9.02 9.22
CA ASP A 136 -7.65 10.35 9.03
C ASP A 136 -9.07 10.41 9.62
N HIS A 137 -9.86 9.34 9.49
CA HIS A 137 -11.19 9.22 10.10
C HIS A 137 -11.14 9.20 11.63
N ALA A 138 -10.21 8.43 12.22
CA ALA A 138 -10.03 8.36 13.67
C ALA A 138 -9.57 9.71 14.25
N ALA A 139 -8.63 10.37 13.57
CA ALA A 139 -8.15 11.70 13.96
C ALA A 139 -9.27 12.76 13.90
N ALA A 140 -10.16 12.70 12.90
CA ALA A 140 -11.29 13.61 12.77
C ALA A 140 -12.30 13.47 13.92
N LEU A 141 -12.41 12.28 14.53
CA LEU A 141 -13.23 12.05 15.73
C LEU A 141 -12.58 12.56 17.03
N GLY A 142 -11.29 12.93 17.01
CA GLY A 142 -10.56 13.60 18.08
C GLY A 142 -10.20 12.76 19.30
N GLN A 143 -10.44 11.44 19.28
CA GLN A 143 -10.28 10.59 20.46
C GLN A 143 -9.22 9.49 20.31
N LEU A 144 -8.80 9.18 19.08
CA LEU A 144 -7.84 8.12 18.78
C LEU A 144 -6.85 8.56 17.71
N HIS A 145 -5.58 8.57 18.07
CA HIS A 145 -4.49 8.76 17.13
C HIS A 145 -3.84 7.43 16.76
N LEU A 146 -3.78 7.13 15.46
CA LEU A 146 -3.14 5.93 14.93
C LEU A 146 -1.72 6.25 14.47
N ASP A 147 -0.71 5.80 15.23
CA ASP A 147 0.70 5.82 14.83
C ASP A 147 0.97 4.63 13.91
N ILE A 148 0.74 4.79 12.60
CA ILE A 148 0.87 3.72 11.62
C ILE A 148 2.27 3.73 11.00
N ARG A 149 3.01 2.65 11.21
CA ARG A 149 4.31 2.41 10.58
C ARG A 149 4.17 1.39 9.45
N PHE A 150 4.50 1.83 8.24
CA PHE A 150 4.35 1.00 7.07
C PHE A 150 5.55 0.07 6.89
N THR A 151 5.28 -1.24 6.92
CA THR A 151 6.25 -2.33 6.71
C THR A 151 5.54 -3.56 6.10
N GLY A 152 6.27 -4.62 5.78
CA GLY A 152 5.67 -5.87 5.30
C GLY A 152 4.82 -6.56 6.39
N SER A 153 3.81 -7.34 5.98
CA SER A 153 2.90 -8.01 6.93
C SER A 153 3.64 -8.98 7.87
N VAL A 154 4.67 -9.66 7.39
CA VAL A 154 5.51 -10.55 8.21
C VAL A 154 6.26 -9.74 9.28
N ASP A 155 6.90 -8.64 8.87
CA ASP A 155 7.63 -7.76 9.78
C ASP A 155 6.70 -7.06 10.77
N ALA A 156 5.47 -6.73 10.35
CA ALA A 156 4.45 -6.16 11.23
C ALA A 156 4.07 -7.13 12.36
N ILE A 157 3.81 -8.41 12.04
CA ILE A 157 3.50 -9.42 13.06
C ILE A 157 4.72 -9.70 13.94
N GLN A 158 5.94 -9.70 13.40
CA GLN A 158 7.17 -9.83 14.20
C GLN A 158 7.32 -8.64 15.15
N ALA A 159 7.06 -7.42 14.70
CA ALA A 159 7.09 -6.22 15.55
C ALA A 159 6.08 -6.31 16.71
N LEU A 160 4.86 -6.82 16.44
CA LEU A 160 3.86 -7.10 17.47
C LEU A 160 4.37 -8.10 18.49
N ASN A 161 4.96 -9.23 18.05
CA ASN A 161 5.49 -10.27 18.93
C ASN A 161 6.69 -9.81 19.77
N GLN A 162 7.41 -8.78 19.29
CA GLN A 162 8.51 -8.13 20.01
C GLN A 162 8.03 -6.98 20.91
N GLY A 163 6.73 -6.71 20.99
CA GLY A 163 6.18 -5.63 21.81
C GLY A 163 6.46 -4.22 21.26
N ARG A 164 6.86 -4.07 19.99
CA ARG A 164 7.16 -2.78 19.37
C ARG A 164 5.90 -2.04 18.92
N CYS A 165 4.76 -2.71 18.85
CA CYS A 165 3.46 -2.13 18.55
C CYS A 165 2.35 -2.89 19.30
N VAL A 166 1.18 -2.28 19.37
CA VAL A 166 -0.02 -2.87 19.99
C VAL A 166 -0.83 -3.66 18.97
N MET A 167 -0.77 -3.25 17.70
CA MET A 167 -1.56 -3.81 16.60
C MET A 167 -0.67 -4.03 15.37
N ALA A 168 -0.92 -5.12 14.65
CA ALA A 168 -0.31 -5.36 13.34
C ALA A 168 -1.38 -5.64 12.28
N GLY A 169 -1.11 -5.25 11.03
CA GLY A 169 -1.96 -5.54 9.89
C GLY A 169 -1.36 -6.61 8.98
N PHE A 170 -2.19 -7.52 8.50
CA PHE A 170 -1.76 -8.54 7.56
C PHE A 170 -2.87 -8.93 6.58
N HIS A 171 -2.45 -9.40 5.40
CA HIS A 171 -3.35 -9.80 4.33
C HIS A 171 -3.31 -11.30 4.13
N THR A 172 -4.43 -11.89 3.74
CA THR A 172 -4.51 -13.29 3.35
C THR A 172 -5.57 -13.48 2.27
N LEU A 173 -5.37 -14.48 1.43
CA LEU A 173 -6.44 -14.91 0.54
C LEU A 173 -7.66 -15.37 1.35
N GLU A 174 -8.83 -15.22 0.78
CA GLU A 174 -10.07 -15.69 1.40
C GLU A 174 -10.05 -17.20 1.62
N GLN A 175 -9.50 -17.94 0.68
CA GLN A 175 -9.35 -19.39 0.73
C GLN A 175 -7.93 -19.82 0.37
N PRO A 176 -6.95 -19.59 1.28
CA PRO A 176 -5.59 -20.03 1.04
C PRO A 176 -5.52 -21.56 1.02
N THR A 177 -4.67 -22.09 0.14
CA THR A 177 -4.40 -23.54 0.11
C THR A 177 -3.53 -23.97 1.28
N ALA A 178 -3.49 -25.25 1.58
CA ALA A 178 -2.61 -25.81 2.62
C ALA A 178 -1.11 -25.58 2.32
N THR A 179 -0.77 -25.42 1.04
CA THR A 179 0.58 -25.16 0.54
C THR A 179 0.87 -23.66 0.31
N SER A 180 -0.06 -22.77 0.69
CA SER A 180 0.10 -21.33 0.51
C SER A 180 1.37 -20.81 1.18
N THR A 181 2.18 -20.10 0.41
CA THR A 181 3.38 -19.41 0.89
C THR A 181 3.04 -18.38 1.97
N ILE A 182 1.90 -17.71 1.83
CA ILE A 182 1.37 -16.74 2.80
C ILE A 182 1.08 -17.46 4.12
N ALA A 183 0.40 -18.60 4.09
CA ALA A 183 0.11 -19.39 5.28
C ALA A 183 1.40 -19.87 5.97
N ALA A 184 2.38 -20.33 5.19
CA ALA A 184 3.67 -20.76 5.69
C ALA A 184 4.44 -19.62 6.40
N ALA A 185 4.36 -18.39 5.87
CA ALA A 185 5.02 -17.22 6.43
C ALA A 185 4.41 -16.76 7.77
N TYR A 186 3.07 -16.81 7.90
CA TYR A 186 2.39 -16.31 9.11
C TYR A 186 2.25 -17.35 10.23
N ARG A 187 2.19 -18.63 9.88
CA ARG A 187 1.94 -19.72 10.83
C ARG A 187 2.91 -19.76 12.00
N PRO A 188 4.24 -19.59 11.84
CA PRO A 188 5.16 -19.57 12.97
C PRO A 188 5.02 -18.31 13.85
N LEU A 189 4.42 -17.25 13.35
CA LEU A 189 4.32 -15.95 14.01
C LEU A 189 3.01 -15.77 14.78
N LEU A 190 1.93 -16.39 14.30
CA LEU A 190 0.61 -16.30 14.92
C LEU A 190 0.32 -17.54 15.77
N GLN A 191 -0.16 -17.34 17.01
CA GLN A 191 -0.42 -18.43 17.95
C GLN A 191 -1.89 -18.39 18.42
N PRO A 192 -2.66 -19.49 18.21
CA PRO A 192 -4.00 -19.61 18.74
C PRO A 192 -4.00 -19.50 20.28
N GLY A 193 -4.92 -18.70 20.82
CA GLY A 193 -5.01 -18.42 22.25
C GLY A 193 -4.23 -17.18 22.70
N LEU A 194 -3.10 -16.86 22.07
CA LEU A 194 -2.29 -15.67 22.34
C LEU A 194 -2.77 -14.47 21.51
N HIS A 195 -3.01 -14.68 20.22
CA HIS A 195 -3.40 -13.64 19.28
C HIS A 195 -4.92 -13.62 19.07
N LYS A 196 -5.44 -12.43 18.83
CA LYS A 196 -6.80 -12.17 18.36
C LYS A 196 -6.76 -11.42 17.05
N VAL A 197 -7.62 -11.83 16.14
CA VAL A 197 -7.78 -11.19 14.84
C VAL A 197 -8.99 -10.28 14.89
N ILE A 198 -8.88 -9.13 14.26
CA ILE A 198 -9.97 -8.16 14.10
C ILE A 198 -10.22 -8.04 12.60
N GLY A 199 -11.45 -8.23 12.18
CA GLY A 199 -11.84 -7.97 10.79
C GLY A 199 -11.62 -6.50 10.47
N PHE A 200 -11.04 -6.21 9.30
CA PHE A 200 -10.83 -4.83 8.86
C PHE A 200 -11.55 -4.57 7.53
N ALA A 201 -11.11 -5.23 6.46
CA ALA A 201 -11.66 -5.04 5.14
C ALA A 201 -11.46 -6.28 4.26
N ARG A 202 -12.31 -6.42 3.26
CA ARG A 202 -12.07 -7.25 2.07
C ARG A 202 -11.71 -6.32 0.93
N ARG A 203 -10.69 -6.64 0.16
CA ARG A 203 -10.27 -5.83 -0.98
C ARG A 203 -10.02 -6.67 -2.22
N ARG A 204 -10.25 -6.07 -3.37
CA ARG A 204 -10.07 -6.73 -4.65
C ARG A 204 -8.65 -6.53 -5.18
N GLN A 205 -7.98 -7.63 -5.51
CA GLN A 205 -6.68 -7.66 -6.19
C GLN A 205 -6.85 -8.08 -7.64
N GLY A 206 -6.08 -7.47 -8.54
CA GLY A 206 -6.18 -7.76 -9.96
C GLY A 206 -5.12 -7.06 -10.80
N LEU A 207 -5.26 -7.17 -12.11
CA LEU A 207 -4.37 -6.49 -13.05
C LEU A 207 -4.87 -5.07 -13.30
N ILE A 208 -4.02 -4.12 -13.00
CA ILE A 208 -4.16 -2.72 -13.42
C ILE A 208 -3.70 -2.66 -14.88
N VAL A 209 -4.55 -2.20 -15.78
CA VAL A 209 -4.26 -2.10 -17.21
C VAL A 209 -4.60 -0.72 -17.73
N ALA A 210 -4.00 -0.32 -18.84
CA ALA A 210 -4.27 0.98 -19.45
C ALA A 210 -5.75 1.15 -19.80
N ARG A 211 -6.21 2.41 -19.81
CA ARG A 211 -7.59 2.75 -20.16
C ARG A 211 -8.01 2.12 -21.49
N HIS A 212 -9.20 1.54 -21.52
CA HIS A 212 -9.76 0.77 -22.65
C HIS A 212 -9.00 -0.53 -22.96
N ASN A 213 -8.06 -0.95 -22.11
CA ASN A 213 -7.31 -2.19 -22.20
C ASN A 213 -6.82 -2.53 -23.63
N PRO A 214 -5.99 -1.69 -24.25
CA PRO A 214 -5.62 -1.83 -25.67
C PRO A 214 -4.88 -3.13 -25.98
N LYS A 215 -4.26 -3.75 -24.96
CA LYS A 215 -3.60 -5.06 -25.07
C LYS A 215 -4.54 -6.23 -24.81
N ARG A 216 -5.82 -5.99 -24.49
CA ARG A 216 -6.84 -7.03 -24.21
C ARG A 216 -6.32 -8.06 -23.21
N ILE A 217 -5.77 -7.60 -22.09
CA ILE A 217 -5.29 -8.43 -20.98
C ILE A 217 -6.49 -8.76 -20.10
N ALA A 218 -6.91 -10.02 -20.04
CA ALA A 218 -8.08 -10.47 -19.30
C ALA A 218 -7.77 -11.50 -18.21
N VAL A 219 -6.64 -12.21 -18.34
CA VAL A 219 -6.21 -13.26 -17.40
C VAL A 219 -4.68 -13.24 -17.25
N LEU A 220 -4.17 -13.93 -16.25
CA LEU A 220 -2.71 -14.04 -16.03
C LEU A 220 -1.97 -14.66 -17.22
N ALA A 221 -2.60 -15.58 -17.94
CA ALA A 221 -2.02 -16.21 -19.13
C ALA A 221 -1.75 -15.22 -20.28
N ASP A 222 -2.28 -14.01 -20.21
CA ASP A 222 -2.01 -12.96 -21.19
C ASP A 222 -0.68 -12.24 -20.96
N LEU A 223 -0.10 -12.33 -19.75
CA LEU A 223 1.12 -11.58 -19.38
C LEU A 223 2.36 -12.03 -20.20
N PRO A 224 2.55 -13.33 -20.54
CA PRO A 224 3.67 -13.78 -21.35
C PRO A 224 3.57 -13.40 -22.84
N ARG A 225 2.45 -12.86 -23.32
CA ARG A 225 2.27 -12.55 -24.74
C ARG A 225 3.31 -11.53 -25.23
N PRO A 226 3.84 -11.72 -26.47
CA PRO A 226 4.77 -10.77 -27.09
C PRO A 226 4.21 -9.34 -27.08
N GLY A 227 5.04 -8.38 -26.68
CA GLY A 227 4.67 -6.97 -26.65
C GLY A 227 3.86 -6.53 -25.43
N VAL A 228 3.61 -7.42 -24.44
CA VAL A 228 3.10 -7.05 -23.12
C VAL A 228 4.27 -6.79 -22.18
N ARG A 229 4.26 -5.63 -21.52
CA ARG A 229 5.24 -5.25 -20.50
C ARG A 229 4.54 -5.23 -19.15
N PHE A 230 5.10 -5.93 -18.20
CA PHE A 230 4.57 -6.03 -16.84
C PHE A 230 5.43 -5.22 -15.87
N VAL A 231 4.82 -4.72 -14.80
CA VAL A 231 5.51 -4.14 -13.65
C VAL A 231 4.99 -4.80 -12.37
N ASN A 232 5.91 -5.16 -11.50
CA ASN A 232 5.62 -5.90 -10.29
C ASN A 232 5.64 -4.99 -9.05
N ARG A 233 5.26 -5.54 -7.92
CA ARG A 233 5.51 -4.96 -6.59
C ARG A 233 6.90 -5.36 -6.10
N ALA A 234 7.47 -4.55 -5.21
CA ALA A 234 8.76 -4.85 -4.59
C ALA A 234 8.76 -6.24 -3.92
N ILE A 235 9.90 -6.90 -3.98
CA ILE A 235 10.14 -8.19 -3.31
C ILE A 235 9.84 -8.06 -1.82
N GLY A 236 9.20 -9.08 -1.21
CA GLY A 236 8.81 -9.09 0.20
C GLY A 236 7.45 -8.45 0.48
N THR A 237 6.78 -7.85 -0.51
CA THR A 237 5.40 -7.39 -0.34
C THR A 237 4.40 -8.54 -0.48
N GLY A 238 3.29 -8.49 0.28
CA GLY A 238 2.22 -9.49 0.18
C GLY A 238 1.65 -9.65 -1.22
N THR A 239 1.52 -8.54 -1.97
CA THR A 239 1.06 -8.57 -3.37
C THR A 239 2.03 -9.30 -4.30
N ARG A 240 3.35 -9.19 -4.06
CA ARG A 240 4.34 -9.96 -4.83
C ARG A 240 4.21 -11.45 -4.55
N VAL A 241 4.11 -11.82 -3.27
CA VAL A 241 3.90 -13.23 -2.86
C VAL A 241 2.59 -13.78 -3.45
N LEU A 242 1.53 -12.97 -3.43
CA LEU A 242 0.24 -13.34 -4.05
C LEU A 242 0.38 -13.59 -5.56
N LEU A 243 1.06 -12.70 -6.29
CA LEU A 243 1.29 -12.90 -7.72
C LEU A 243 2.03 -14.20 -8.00
N ASP A 244 3.10 -14.46 -7.25
CA ASP A 244 3.93 -15.66 -7.42
C ASP A 244 3.10 -16.93 -7.15
N GLU A 245 2.22 -16.91 -6.14
CA GLU A 245 1.29 -18.00 -5.83
C GLU A 245 0.27 -18.21 -6.97
N LEU A 246 -0.30 -17.12 -7.51
CA LEU A 246 -1.27 -17.18 -8.62
C LEU A 246 -0.61 -17.66 -9.93
N LEU A 247 0.60 -17.22 -10.26
CA LEU A 247 1.35 -17.66 -11.44
C LEU A 247 1.72 -19.14 -11.33
N HIS A 248 2.17 -19.57 -10.15
CA HIS A 248 2.47 -20.98 -9.88
C HIS A 248 1.22 -21.85 -10.03
N GLY A 249 0.09 -21.43 -9.47
CA GLY A 249 -1.19 -22.13 -9.61
C GLY A 249 -1.70 -22.22 -11.06
N ALA A 250 -1.36 -21.23 -11.88
CA ALA A 250 -1.67 -21.21 -13.31
C ALA A 250 -0.62 -21.88 -14.20
N ALA A 251 0.45 -22.45 -13.63
CA ALA A 251 1.60 -23.04 -14.32
C ALA A 251 2.26 -22.07 -15.32
N ILE A 252 2.35 -20.78 -14.97
CA ILE A 252 2.98 -19.74 -15.79
C ILE A 252 4.42 -19.52 -15.30
N ASP A 253 5.39 -19.71 -16.20
CA ASP A 253 6.78 -19.42 -15.91
C ASP A 253 7.03 -17.89 -15.83
N THR A 254 7.54 -17.45 -14.70
CA THR A 254 7.85 -16.04 -14.46
C THR A 254 8.89 -15.47 -15.41
N ALA A 255 9.82 -16.31 -15.91
CA ALA A 255 10.83 -15.93 -16.90
C ALA A 255 10.22 -15.54 -18.27
N SER A 256 9.00 -16.02 -18.56
CA SER A 256 8.27 -15.66 -19.78
C SER A 256 7.61 -14.29 -19.74
N ILE A 257 7.52 -13.67 -18.55
CA ILE A 257 6.84 -12.38 -18.36
C ILE A 257 7.85 -11.24 -18.48
N ARG A 258 7.77 -10.48 -19.56
CA ARG A 258 8.64 -9.32 -19.77
C ARG A 258 8.37 -8.24 -18.71
N GLY A 259 9.39 -7.91 -17.90
CA GLY A 259 9.30 -6.91 -16.84
C GLY A 259 8.89 -7.48 -15.48
N TYR A 260 8.86 -8.81 -15.31
CA TYR A 260 8.58 -9.44 -14.02
C TYR A 260 9.51 -8.97 -12.89
N ASP A 261 10.79 -8.67 -13.21
CA ASP A 261 11.76 -8.16 -12.24
C ASP A 261 11.71 -6.63 -12.05
N SER A 262 11.00 -5.92 -12.95
CA SER A 262 10.73 -4.49 -12.77
C SER A 262 9.73 -4.30 -11.66
N SER A 263 10.07 -3.55 -10.61
CA SER A 263 9.20 -3.43 -9.43
C SER A 263 9.01 -2.00 -8.96
N GLU A 264 7.84 -1.77 -8.36
CA GLU A 264 7.46 -0.50 -7.75
C GLU A 264 7.07 -0.68 -6.27
N PRO A 265 7.36 0.31 -5.41
CA PRO A 265 7.22 0.18 -3.96
C PRO A 265 5.76 0.27 -3.47
N SER A 266 4.83 0.82 -4.26
CA SER A 266 3.43 0.99 -3.87
C SER A 266 2.46 0.61 -4.99
N HIS A 267 1.18 0.35 -4.66
CA HIS A 267 0.14 0.13 -5.66
C HIS A 267 -0.04 1.34 -6.57
N ASP A 268 0.10 2.54 -6.02
CA ASP A 268 0.01 3.78 -6.77
C ASP A 268 1.17 3.98 -7.75
N ALA A 269 2.38 3.54 -7.37
CA ALA A 269 3.52 3.56 -8.27
C ALA A 269 3.34 2.57 -9.43
N VAL A 270 2.79 1.37 -9.17
CA VAL A 270 2.39 0.42 -10.22
C VAL A 270 1.35 1.04 -11.16
N ALA A 271 0.29 1.62 -10.61
CA ALA A 271 -0.74 2.27 -11.40
C ALA A 271 -0.18 3.43 -12.24
N LEU A 272 0.77 4.20 -11.67
CA LEU A 272 1.43 5.27 -12.41
C LEU A 272 2.30 4.75 -13.56
N ALA A 273 3.04 3.65 -13.34
CA ALA A 273 3.84 3.02 -14.40
C ALA A 273 2.95 2.57 -15.59
N VAL A 274 1.75 2.06 -15.31
CA VAL A 274 0.77 1.72 -16.33
C VAL A 274 0.18 2.98 -16.99
N ALA A 275 -0.18 4.00 -16.21
CA ALA A 275 -0.76 5.25 -16.74
C ALA A 275 0.20 6.02 -17.65
N SER A 276 1.50 5.95 -17.37
CA SER A 276 2.54 6.59 -18.19
C SER A 276 2.93 5.78 -19.44
N GLY A 277 2.43 4.55 -19.58
CA GLY A 277 2.84 3.64 -20.64
C GLY A 277 4.23 3.03 -20.45
N ALA A 278 4.84 3.13 -19.27
CA ALA A 278 6.07 2.41 -18.94
C ALA A 278 5.84 0.91 -18.87
N ALA A 279 4.65 0.50 -18.40
CA ALA A 279 4.16 -0.88 -18.43
C ALA A 279 2.75 -0.93 -19.05
N ASP A 280 2.35 -2.12 -19.51
CA ASP A 280 1.02 -2.37 -20.05
C ASP A 280 0.09 -2.99 -19.00
N ALA A 281 0.66 -3.66 -18.00
CA ALA A 281 -0.05 -4.24 -16.86
C ALA A 281 0.81 -4.27 -15.59
N GLY A 282 0.15 -4.32 -14.43
CA GLY A 282 0.78 -4.60 -13.14
C GLY A 282 -0.22 -5.13 -12.13
N LEU A 283 0.21 -5.93 -11.14
CA LEU A 283 -0.70 -6.41 -10.10
C LEU A 283 -0.90 -5.35 -9.01
N GLY A 284 -2.14 -5.08 -8.67
CA GLY A 284 -2.48 -4.10 -7.65
C GLY A 284 -3.92 -4.16 -7.18
N ILE A 285 -4.33 -3.12 -6.46
CA ILE A 285 -5.68 -2.95 -5.94
C ILE A 285 -6.54 -2.08 -6.87
N GLU A 286 -7.85 -2.33 -6.90
CA GLU A 286 -8.78 -1.59 -7.75
C GLU A 286 -8.76 -0.08 -7.46
N ALA A 287 -8.64 0.32 -6.20
CA ALA A 287 -8.58 1.72 -5.80
C ALA A 287 -7.48 2.51 -6.53
N SER A 288 -6.26 1.94 -6.62
CA SER A 288 -5.14 2.61 -7.30
C SER A 288 -5.33 2.70 -8.81
N ALA A 289 -6.01 1.73 -9.43
CA ALA A 289 -6.38 1.79 -10.83
C ALA A 289 -7.40 2.92 -11.08
N ARG A 290 -8.50 2.94 -10.31
CA ARG A 290 -9.59 3.92 -10.47
C ARG A 290 -9.14 5.35 -10.19
N ALA A 291 -8.30 5.56 -9.19
CA ALA A 291 -7.74 6.87 -8.86
C ALA A 291 -6.97 7.51 -10.04
N ARG A 292 -6.53 6.71 -11.01
CA ARG A 292 -5.78 7.16 -12.20
C ARG A 292 -6.54 6.99 -13.50
N GLY A 293 -7.84 6.66 -13.45
CA GLY A 293 -8.67 6.47 -14.62
C GLY A 293 -8.24 5.27 -15.49
N LEU A 294 -7.60 4.27 -14.88
CA LEU A 294 -7.18 3.04 -15.51
C LEU A 294 -8.28 1.98 -15.41
N ASP A 295 -8.22 0.98 -16.30
CA ASP A 295 -9.07 -0.19 -16.20
C ASP A 295 -8.45 -1.22 -15.25
N PHE A 296 -9.33 -2.08 -14.73
CA PHE A 296 -8.96 -3.07 -13.74
C PHE A 296 -9.58 -4.43 -14.09
N VAL A 297 -8.76 -5.47 -14.09
CA VAL A 297 -9.17 -6.85 -14.32
C VAL A 297 -9.09 -7.60 -13.00
N PRO A 298 -10.22 -7.90 -12.34
CA PRO A 298 -10.22 -8.56 -11.05
C PRO A 298 -9.70 -10.00 -11.17
N LEU A 299 -8.85 -10.43 -10.24
CA LEU A 299 -8.30 -11.78 -10.19
C LEU A 299 -8.73 -12.53 -8.93
N THR A 300 -8.69 -11.88 -7.77
CA THR A 300 -8.99 -12.49 -6.49
C THR A 300 -9.40 -11.45 -5.45
N ASP A 301 -10.07 -11.93 -4.42
CA ASP A 301 -10.34 -11.12 -3.23
C ASP A 301 -9.38 -11.51 -2.10
N GLU A 302 -8.99 -10.53 -1.32
CA GLU A 302 -8.05 -10.62 -0.23
C GLU A 302 -8.70 -10.07 1.04
N CYS A 303 -8.56 -10.81 2.14
CA CYS A 303 -9.00 -10.35 3.45
C CYS A 303 -7.86 -9.58 4.12
N TYR A 304 -8.14 -8.40 4.59
CA TYR A 304 -7.25 -7.61 5.40
C TYR A 304 -7.69 -7.71 6.86
N TYR A 305 -6.81 -8.21 7.70
CA TYR A 305 -7.02 -8.37 9.12
C TYR A 305 -6.07 -7.52 9.93
N LEU A 306 -6.55 -7.07 11.10
CA LEU A 306 -5.70 -6.55 12.16
C LEU A 306 -5.50 -7.66 13.19
N VAL A 307 -4.36 -7.67 13.84
CA VAL A 307 -4.04 -8.65 14.89
C VAL A 307 -3.42 -7.95 16.09
N CYS A 308 -3.83 -8.35 17.29
CA CYS A 308 -3.23 -7.93 18.55
C CYS A 308 -3.06 -9.12 19.51
N LEU A 309 -2.30 -8.93 20.56
CA LEU A 309 -2.28 -9.88 21.65
C LEU A 309 -3.64 -9.88 22.38
N LYS A 310 -4.09 -11.04 22.85
CA LYS A 310 -5.34 -11.16 23.62
C LYS A 310 -5.38 -10.21 24.82
N THR A 311 -4.23 -10.00 25.46
CA THR A 311 -4.06 -9.09 26.60
C THR A 311 -4.21 -7.61 26.25
N ALA A 312 -4.07 -7.25 24.98
CA ALA A 312 -4.24 -5.87 24.51
C ALA A 312 -5.72 -5.50 24.25
N LEU A 313 -6.64 -6.47 24.15
CA LEU A 313 -8.04 -6.19 23.89
C LEU A 313 -8.68 -5.22 24.92
N PRO A 314 -8.42 -5.30 26.25
CA PRO A 314 -8.98 -4.34 27.20
C PRO A 314 -8.38 -2.93 27.13
N ASN A 315 -7.32 -2.71 26.32
CA ASN A 315 -6.69 -1.40 26.17
C ASN A 315 -7.73 -0.41 25.62
N PRO A 316 -7.90 0.78 26.24
CA PRO A 316 -8.89 1.78 25.80
C PRO A 316 -8.73 2.19 24.33
N ALA A 317 -7.49 2.36 23.85
CA ALA A 317 -7.21 2.68 22.44
C ALA A 317 -7.68 1.58 21.48
N VAL A 318 -7.52 0.29 21.88
CA VAL A 318 -8.00 -0.85 21.08
C VAL A 318 -9.51 -0.90 21.07
N GLN A 319 -10.16 -0.69 22.24
CA GLN A 319 -11.63 -0.66 22.33
C GLN A 319 -12.22 0.47 21.48
N GLN A 320 -11.58 1.62 21.48
CA GLN A 320 -12.00 2.75 20.65
C GLN A 320 -11.82 2.47 19.15
N LEU A 321 -10.72 1.84 18.75
CA LEU A 321 -10.56 1.38 17.38
C LEU A 321 -11.68 0.42 16.96
N LEU A 322 -12.06 -0.54 17.83
CA LEU A 322 -13.16 -1.47 17.54
C LEU A 322 -14.48 -0.74 17.33
N GLN A 323 -14.79 0.26 18.16
CA GLN A 323 -15.98 1.09 18.00
C GLN A 323 -15.99 1.87 16.69
N ILE A 324 -14.85 2.47 16.32
CA ILE A 324 -14.68 3.16 15.04
C ILE A 324 -14.94 2.20 13.88
N LEU A 325 -14.29 1.04 13.88
CA LEU A 325 -14.42 0.04 12.81
C LEU A 325 -15.85 -0.48 12.64
N GLN A 326 -16.63 -0.52 13.71
CA GLN A 326 -18.04 -0.94 13.70
C GLN A 326 -19.01 0.20 13.35
N SER A 327 -18.54 1.46 13.36
CA SER A 327 -19.39 2.61 13.11
C SER A 327 -19.90 2.69 11.68
N ALA A 328 -21.11 3.20 11.48
CA ALA A 328 -21.68 3.46 10.17
C ALA A 328 -20.83 4.45 9.36
N GLY A 329 -20.25 5.47 10.02
CA GLY A 329 -19.37 6.46 9.39
C GLY A 329 -18.12 5.83 8.77
N TRP A 330 -17.47 4.91 9.47
CA TRP A 330 -16.34 4.17 8.93
C TRP A 330 -16.74 3.25 7.78
N GLN A 331 -17.83 2.49 7.94
CA GLN A 331 -18.31 1.61 6.88
C GLN A 331 -18.63 2.37 5.59
N GLN A 332 -19.22 3.57 5.70
CA GLN A 332 -19.48 4.45 4.57
C GLN A 332 -18.18 4.97 3.94
N THR A 333 -17.21 5.38 4.77
CA THR A 333 -15.88 5.81 4.30
C THR A 333 -15.19 4.69 3.52
N LEU A 334 -15.19 3.47 4.05
CA LEU A 334 -14.57 2.32 3.41
C LEU A 334 -15.28 1.91 2.11
N ALA A 335 -16.61 1.94 2.08
CA ALA A 335 -17.40 1.67 0.88
C ALA A 335 -17.18 2.69 -0.24
N GLY A 336 -16.72 3.91 0.08
CA GLY A 336 -16.28 4.92 -0.89
C GLY A 336 -14.94 4.59 -1.57
N ILE A 337 -14.18 3.63 -1.07
CA ILE A 337 -12.90 3.22 -1.65
C ILE A 337 -13.15 2.08 -2.65
N ALA A 338 -12.82 2.29 -3.92
CA ALA A 338 -13.09 1.31 -4.97
C ALA A 338 -12.47 -0.05 -4.67
N GLY A 339 -13.27 -1.11 -4.76
CA GLY A 339 -12.84 -2.49 -4.51
C GLY A 339 -12.68 -2.87 -3.04
N TYR A 340 -13.09 -2.02 -2.09
CA TYR A 340 -13.10 -2.34 -0.66
C TYR A 340 -14.51 -2.60 -0.14
N HIS A 341 -14.61 -3.52 0.82
CA HIS A 341 -15.84 -3.88 1.49
C HIS A 341 -15.60 -4.05 2.99
N ALA A 342 -16.53 -3.54 3.82
CA ALA A 342 -16.48 -3.63 5.27
C ALA A 342 -16.97 -5.01 5.76
N GLU A 343 -16.32 -6.07 5.33
CA GLU A 343 -16.68 -7.41 5.77
C GLU A 343 -16.10 -7.68 7.17
N ARG A 344 -16.99 -7.90 8.15
CA ARG A 344 -16.64 -8.22 9.55
C ARG A 344 -15.78 -7.14 10.21
N SER A 345 -15.85 -5.90 9.75
CA SER A 345 -15.06 -4.78 10.26
C SER A 345 -15.33 -4.58 11.77
N GLY A 346 -14.25 -4.59 12.56
CA GLY A 346 -14.33 -4.48 14.03
C GLY A 346 -14.77 -5.75 14.78
N GLU A 347 -15.05 -6.87 14.08
CA GLU A 347 -15.38 -8.14 14.74
C GLU A 347 -14.09 -8.81 15.26
N VAL A 348 -14.08 -9.16 16.55
CA VAL A 348 -12.95 -9.86 17.19
C VAL A 348 -13.09 -11.37 16.97
N LEU A 349 -12.12 -11.98 16.32
CA LEU A 349 -12.16 -13.33 15.83
C LEU A 349 -11.02 -14.18 16.41
N SER A 350 -11.20 -15.49 16.43
CA SER A 350 -10.10 -16.41 16.70
C SER A 350 -9.36 -16.75 15.42
N LEU A 351 -8.05 -16.99 15.52
CA LEU A 351 -7.24 -17.45 14.38
C LEU A 351 -7.84 -18.70 13.71
N LYS A 352 -8.30 -19.67 14.49
CA LYS A 352 -8.90 -20.90 13.97
C LYS A 352 -10.19 -20.66 13.16
N ARG A 353 -10.89 -19.55 13.41
CA ARG A 353 -12.13 -19.22 12.70
C ARG A 353 -11.88 -18.58 11.34
N VAL A 354 -10.83 -17.77 11.23
CA VAL A 354 -10.55 -16.95 10.04
C VAL A 354 -9.42 -17.47 9.17
N LEU A 355 -8.53 -18.27 9.73
CA LEU A 355 -7.36 -18.80 9.03
C LEU A 355 -7.52 -20.32 8.83
N PRO A 356 -7.97 -20.77 7.64
CA PRO A 356 -8.31 -22.19 7.40
C PRO A 356 -7.15 -23.15 7.65
N TRP A 357 -5.89 -22.71 7.45
CA TRP A 357 -4.71 -23.57 7.65
C TRP A 357 -4.52 -24.05 9.09
N TRP A 358 -5.18 -23.45 10.09
CA TRP A 358 -5.21 -23.97 11.45
C TRP A 358 -6.06 -25.23 11.61
N LYS A 359 -6.85 -25.59 10.60
CA LYS A 359 -7.65 -26.83 10.57
C LYS A 359 -6.83 -28.03 10.08
N PHE A 360 -5.67 -27.81 9.47
CA PHE A 360 -4.84 -28.85 8.86
C PHE A 360 -3.79 -29.42 9.81
N ASP A 361 -3.69 -28.93 11.06
CA ASP A 361 -2.79 -29.46 12.06
C ASP A 361 -3.50 -30.43 13.00
N ALA A 362 -3.20 -31.72 12.82
CA ALA A 362 -3.14 -32.60 13.98
C ALA A 362 -1.96 -32.12 14.88
N PRO A 363 -2.12 -32.04 16.21
CA PRO A 363 -1.01 -31.68 17.10
C PRO A 363 0.12 -32.70 16.86
N VAL A 364 1.28 -32.20 16.44
CA VAL A 364 2.50 -33.03 16.37
C VAL A 364 2.72 -33.57 17.75
N PRO A 365 2.72 -34.92 17.98
CA PRO A 365 2.88 -35.45 19.28
C PRO A 365 4.22 -34.96 19.84
N SER A 366 4.22 -34.42 21.06
CA SER A 366 5.37 -33.85 21.75
C SER A 366 6.58 -34.79 21.87
N ARG A 367 6.43 -36.05 21.52
CA ARG A 367 7.50 -37.05 21.41
C ARG A 367 8.43 -36.87 20.19
N GLN A 368 7.97 -36.30 19.07
CA GLN A 368 8.84 -36.11 17.90
C GLN A 368 9.77 -34.89 18.01
N LEU A 369 9.37 -33.85 18.71
CA LEU A 369 10.23 -32.72 19.00
C LEU A 369 11.39 -33.04 19.93
N ARG A 370 11.22 -34.00 20.87
CA ARG A 370 12.30 -34.50 21.71
C ARG A 370 13.29 -35.41 20.98
N ALA A 371 12.86 -36.13 19.95
CA ALA A 371 13.74 -36.99 19.15
C ALA A 371 14.66 -36.19 18.21
N GLN A 372 14.19 -35.10 17.64
CA GLN A 372 15.00 -34.23 16.78
C GLN A 372 16.02 -33.39 17.57
N SER A 373 15.70 -32.95 18.78
CA SER A 373 16.65 -32.27 19.67
C SER A 373 17.71 -33.20 20.27
N ALA A 374 17.44 -34.50 20.34
CA ALA A 374 18.39 -35.48 20.82
C ALA A 374 19.43 -35.92 19.75
N GLN A 375 19.05 -35.85 18.45
CA GLN A 375 19.98 -36.16 17.36
C GLN A 375 21.01 -35.06 17.08
N VAL A 376 20.72 -33.81 17.43
CA VAL A 376 21.66 -32.69 17.26
C VAL A 376 22.74 -32.64 18.35
N ARG A 377 22.62 -33.43 19.44
CA ARG A 377 23.56 -33.41 20.59
C ARG A 377 24.54 -34.55 20.63
N LYS A 378 24.78 -35.34 19.58
CA LYS A 378 25.86 -36.33 19.60
C LYS A 378 27.19 -35.66 19.21
N PRO A 379 28.17 -35.51 20.14
CA PRO A 379 29.49 -34.99 19.75
C PRO A 379 30.23 -36.04 18.93
N THR A 380 30.74 -35.58 17.80
CA THR A 380 31.65 -36.37 16.95
C THR A 380 32.89 -36.72 17.74
N LYS A 381 33.08 -38.01 18.08
CA LYS A 381 34.33 -38.50 18.67
C LYS A 381 35.46 -38.30 17.65
N MET A 382 36.35 -37.36 17.92
CA MET A 382 37.65 -37.30 17.23
C MET A 382 38.47 -38.52 17.64
N SER A 383 38.76 -39.40 16.70
CA SER A 383 39.70 -40.49 16.88
C SER A 383 41.12 -39.91 16.81
N SER A 384 41.81 -39.86 17.94
CA SER A 384 43.26 -39.69 17.99
C SER A 384 43.94 -40.99 17.55
N ARG A 385 44.53 -41.00 16.37
CA ARG A 385 45.57 -41.96 16.03
C ARG A 385 46.94 -41.33 16.28
N ALA A 386 47.53 -41.68 17.42
CA ALA A 386 48.98 -41.61 17.56
C ALA A 386 49.59 -42.76 16.76
N GLY A 387 50.58 -42.47 15.94
CA GLY A 387 51.36 -43.40 15.17
C GLY A 387 52.84 -43.01 15.25
N LYS A 388 53.61 -43.97 15.54
CA LYS A 388 55.06 -43.94 15.66
C LYS A 388 55.73 -43.33 14.40
#